data_a4e35d60fd80830a09aa6e7e2294f8d9
#
_entry.id   a4e35d60fd80830a09aa6e7e2294f8d9
#
_cell.length_a   1.000
_cell.length_b   1.000
_cell.length_c   1.000
_cell.angle_alpha   90.00
_cell.angle_beta   90.00
_cell.angle_gamma   90.00
#
_symmetry.space_group_name_H-M   'P 1'
#
loop_
_entity.id
_entity.type
_entity.pdbx_description
1 polymer ?
#
loop_
_entity_poly.entity_id
_entity_poly.type
_entity_poly.pdbx_seq_one_letter_code
_entity_poly.pdbx_strand_id
1 'polypeptide(L)'
;MTGPDDIAGWEFRVLDEIAERRQTWPVMAAKYGVENPLPPWKTSLDGLCDVLDTSCATGARVDFTFQQRRDEEDELSATRYADLPFPENQLVALAHSLLARGVISEEDLRQRLAVIRARLEAE
;
A
#
# COMPACT_ATOMS: atom_id res chain seq x y z
N MET A 1 2.42 24.55 4.34
CA MET A 1 1.99 23.48 5.23
C MET A 1 1.22 22.43 4.43
N THR A 2 1.68 21.21 4.52
CA THR A 2 1.00 20.12 3.84
C THR A 2 -0.20 19.67 4.66
N GLY A 3 -1.41 19.91 4.16
CA GLY A 3 -2.61 19.36 4.74
C GLY A 3 -2.84 17.93 4.27
N PRO A 4 -3.82 17.22 4.84
CA PRO A 4 -4.15 15.87 4.39
C PRO A 4 -4.49 15.80 2.91
N ASP A 5 -5.05 16.87 2.35
CA ASP A 5 -5.45 16.91 0.95
C ASP A 5 -4.26 16.92 0.00
N ASP A 6 -3.09 17.34 0.48
CA ASP A 6 -1.90 17.41 -0.35
C ASP A 6 -1.24 16.05 -0.57
N ILE A 7 -1.48 15.11 0.32
CA ILE A 7 -0.85 13.79 0.26
C ILE A 7 -1.24 13.05 -1.01
N ALA A 8 -2.49 13.14 -1.43
CA ALA A 8 -2.96 12.47 -2.64
C ALA A 8 -2.28 13.03 -3.90
N GLY A 9 -1.78 14.26 -3.86
CA GLY A 9 -1.09 14.88 -4.98
C GLY A 9 0.39 14.54 -5.07
N TRP A 10 0.96 13.89 -4.05
CA TRP A 10 2.36 13.50 -4.06
C TRP A 10 2.57 12.35 -5.04
N GLU A 11 3.72 12.32 -5.68
CA GLU A 11 4.05 11.26 -6.63
C GLU A 11 5.15 10.37 -6.08
N PHE A 12 4.91 9.06 -6.11
CA PHE A 12 5.91 8.07 -5.74
C PHE A 12 6.06 7.10 -6.91
N ARG A 13 7.13 7.27 -7.64
CA ARG A 13 7.37 6.52 -8.87
C ARG A 13 7.37 5.02 -8.64
N VAL A 14 7.87 4.57 -7.50
CA VAL A 14 7.89 3.14 -7.17
C VAL A 14 6.46 2.58 -7.12
N LEU A 15 5.51 3.34 -6.59
CA LEU A 15 4.11 2.91 -6.52
C LEU A 15 3.44 2.96 -7.89
N ASP A 16 3.75 3.98 -8.68
CA ASP A 16 3.22 4.09 -10.04
C ASP A 16 3.70 2.92 -10.89
N GLU A 17 4.96 2.53 -10.76
CA GLU A 17 5.52 1.38 -11.47
C GLU A 17 4.84 0.07 -11.05
N ILE A 18 4.58 -0.10 -9.77
CA ILE A 18 3.86 -1.28 -9.26
C ILE A 18 2.45 -1.33 -9.84
N ALA A 19 1.74 -0.21 -9.83
CA ALA A 19 0.39 -0.13 -10.37
C ALA A 19 0.36 -0.44 -11.87
N GLU A 20 1.35 0.02 -12.62
CA GLU A 20 1.44 -0.19 -14.07
C GLU A 20 1.64 -1.66 -14.44
N ARG A 21 2.22 -2.45 -13.58
CA ARG A 21 2.45 -3.88 -13.84
C ARG A 21 1.17 -4.69 -13.89
N ARG A 22 0.11 -4.23 -13.26
CA ARG A 22 -1.21 -4.86 -13.24
C ARG A 22 -1.19 -6.32 -12.79
N GLN A 23 -0.24 -6.67 -11.92
CA GLN A 23 -0.16 -8.01 -11.32
C GLN A 23 -1.07 -8.08 -10.10
N THR A 24 -2.36 -7.83 -10.33
CA THR A 24 -3.37 -7.83 -9.26
C THR A 24 -3.84 -9.25 -8.98
N TRP A 25 -4.42 -9.45 -7.79
CA TRP A 25 -4.87 -10.78 -7.41
C TRP A 25 -5.88 -11.41 -8.37
N PRO A 26 -6.90 -10.68 -8.86
CA PRO A 26 -7.82 -11.30 -9.82
C PRO A 26 -7.11 -11.84 -11.06
N VAL A 27 -6.11 -11.12 -11.57
CA VAL A 27 -5.33 -11.54 -12.73
C VAL A 27 -4.49 -12.77 -12.39
N MET A 28 -3.78 -12.73 -11.26
CA MET A 28 -2.89 -13.81 -10.85
C MET A 28 -3.67 -15.06 -10.46
N ALA A 29 -4.79 -14.90 -9.76
CA ALA A 29 -5.64 -16.01 -9.36
C ALA A 29 -6.19 -16.74 -10.61
N ALA A 30 -6.65 -15.98 -11.58
CA ALA A 30 -7.16 -16.56 -12.83
C ALA A 30 -6.06 -17.32 -13.57
N LYS A 31 -4.84 -16.75 -13.59
CA LYS A 31 -3.70 -17.36 -14.28
C LYS A 31 -3.32 -18.73 -13.68
N TYR A 32 -3.42 -18.85 -12.37
CA TYR A 32 -3.01 -20.09 -11.67
C TYR A 32 -4.19 -20.95 -11.21
N GLY A 33 -5.41 -20.62 -11.62
CA GLY A 33 -6.60 -21.41 -11.30
C GLY A 33 -7.01 -21.38 -9.83
N VAL A 34 -6.72 -20.29 -9.13
CA VAL A 34 -7.08 -20.13 -7.73
C VAL A 34 -8.43 -19.42 -7.63
N GLU A 35 -9.35 -19.95 -6.85
CA GLU A 35 -10.70 -19.41 -6.74
C GLU A 35 -10.90 -18.47 -5.55
N ASN A 36 -9.91 -18.37 -4.65
CA ASN A 36 -10.03 -17.50 -3.48
C ASN A 36 -10.19 -16.03 -3.91
N PRO A 37 -11.25 -15.34 -3.48
CA PRO A 37 -11.48 -13.95 -3.89
C PRO A 37 -10.47 -12.95 -3.31
N LEU A 38 -9.77 -13.32 -2.24
CA LEU A 38 -8.79 -12.44 -1.61
C LEU A 38 -7.39 -13.04 -1.69
N PRO A 39 -6.35 -12.21 -1.89
CA PRO A 39 -4.97 -12.70 -1.91
C PRO A 39 -4.52 -13.15 -0.52
N PRO A 40 -3.54 -14.07 -0.46
CA PRO A 40 -3.03 -14.56 0.83
C PRO A 40 -2.45 -13.45 1.72
N TRP A 41 -1.94 -12.37 1.12
CA TRP A 41 -1.31 -11.28 1.86
C TRP A 41 -2.32 -10.31 2.49
N LYS A 42 -3.62 -10.47 2.23
CA LYS A 42 -4.67 -9.57 2.79
C LYS A 42 -4.67 -9.57 4.31
N THR A 43 -4.48 -10.74 4.91
CA THR A 43 -4.42 -10.86 6.38
C THR A 43 -3.26 -10.04 6.96
N SER A 44 -2.10 -10.09 6.28
CA SER A 44 -0.94 -9.30 6.71
C SER A 44 -1.18 -7.81 6.60
N LEU A 45 -1.86 -7.39 5.53
CA LEU A 45 -2.22 -5.98 5.35
C LEU A 45 -3.16 -5.51 6.47
N ASP A 46 -4.19 -6.29 6.80
CA ASP A 46 -5.13 -5.96 7.86
C ASP A 46 -4.41 -5.86 9.21
N GLY A 47 -3.49 -6.79 9.48
CA GLY A 47 -2.70 -6.77 10.71
C GLY A 47 -1.82 -5.52 10.81
N LEU A 48 -1.22 -5.11 9.71
CA LEU A 48 -0.40 -3.89 9.67
C LEU A 48 -1.26 -2.65 9.96
N CYS A 49 -2.44 -2.56 9.38
CA CYS A 49 -3.36 -1.45 9.65
C CYS A 49 -3.75 -1.41 11.13
N ASP A 50 -4.04 -2.57 11.74
CA ASP A 50 -4.38 -2.64 13.16
C ASP A 50 -3.22 -2.17 14.04
N VAL A 51 -2.00 -2.54 13.71
CA VAL A 51 -0.81 -2.13 14.45
C VAL A 51 -0.64 -0.60 14.36
N LEU A 52 -0.80 -0.03 13.19
CA LEU A 52 -0.68 1.41 13.00
C LEU A 52 -1.75 2.16 13.78
N ASP A 53 -2.99 1.71 13.69
CA ASP A 53 -4.11 2.35 14.39
C ASP A 53 -3.92 2.27 15.91
N THR A 54 -3.49 1.13 16.43
CA THR A 54 -3.22 0.93 17.84
C THR A 54 -2.04 1.79 18.32
N SER A 55 -0.97 1.84 17.54
CA SER A 55 0.21 2.64 17.86
C SER A 55 -0.13 4.12 18.01
N CYS A 56 -0.97 4.62 17.12
CA CYS A 56 -1.41 6.00 17.19
C CYS A 56 -2.27 6.24 18.44
N ALA A 57 -3.19 5.31 18.74
CA ALA A 57 -4.10 5.45 19.88
C ALA A 57 -3.35 5.39 21.21
N THR A 58 -2.22 4.70 21.28
CA THR A 58 -1.43 4.57 22.51
C THR A 58 -0.37 5.67 22.66
N GLY A 59 -0.35 6.65 21.75
CA GLY A 59 0.62 7.73 21.80
C GLY A 59 2.01 7.34 21.33
N ALA A 60 2.14 6.23 20.63
CA ALA A 60 3.42 5.88 20.02
C ALA A 60 3.72 6.86 18.87
N ARG A 61 4.94 6.82 18.37
CA ARG A 61 5.52 7.90 17.54
C ARG A 61 4.99 8.05 16.14
N VAL A 62 4.03 7.25 15.72
CA VAL A 62 3.48 7.37 14.39
C VAL A 62 2.38 8.43 14.40
N ASP A 63 2.65 9.58 13.79
CA ASP A 63 1.70 10.68 13.69
C ASP A 63 0.76 10.43 12.53
N PHE A 64 -0.08 9.41 12.67
CA PHE A 64 -0.92 8.91 11.61
C PHE A 64 -2.16 8.27 12.24
N THR A 65 -3.20 9.06 12.41
CA THR A 65 -4.41 8.60 13.08
C THR A 65 -5.21 7.65 12.19
N PHE A 66 -6.07 6.85 12.85
CA PHE A 66 -6.99 5.98 12.14
C PHE A 66 -7.83 6.76 11.12
N GLN A 67 -8.33 7.94 11.51
CA GLN A 67 -9.15 8.76 10.63
C GLN A 67 -8.34 9.24 9.42
N GLN A 68 -7.11 9.67 9.64
CA GLN A 68 -6.24 10.09 8.54
C GLN A 68 -5.98 8.94 7.58
N ARG A 69 -5.69 7.75 8.11
CA ARG A 69 -5.44 6.59 7.29
C ARG A 69 -6.66 6.26 6.42
N ARG A 70 -7.84 6.27 7.03
CA ARG A 70 -9.08 5.95 6.30
C ARG A 70 -9.40 7.02 5.24
N ASP A 71 -9.28 8.28 5.60
CA ASP A 71 -9.57 9.38 4.67
C ASP A 71 -8.61 9.35 3.48
N GLU A 72 -7.34 9.12 3.73
CA GLU A 72 -6.33 9.03 2.67
C GLU A 72 -6.54 7.81 1.79
N GLU A 73 -6.85 6.68 2.39
CA GLU A 73 -7.16 5.47 1.64
C GLU A 73 -8.35 5.70 0.71
N ASP A 74 -9.41 6.30 1.21
CA ASP A 74 -10.60 6.59 0.41
C ASP A 74 -10.28 7.56 -0.73
N GLU A 75 -9.54 8.62 -0.44
CA GLU A 75 -9.16 9.61 -1.45
C GLU A 75 -8.27 9.00 -2.53
N LEU A 76 -7.22 8.28 -2.13
CA LEU A 76 -6.27 7.70 -3.06
C LEU A 76 -6.91 6.60 -3.91
N SER A 77 -7.79 5.81 -3.31
CA SER A 77 -8.50 4.76 -4.03
C SER A 77 -9.51 5.32 -5.02
N ALA A 78 -10.02 6.52 -4.77
CA ALA A 78 -10.95 7.18 -5.67
C ALA A 78 -10.25 7.98 -6.77
N THR A 79 -8.97 8.28 -6.62
CA THR A 79 -8.24 9.15 -7.55
C THR A 79 -7.02 8.46 -8.15
N ARG A 80 -5.86 8.58 -7.48
CA ARG A 80 -4.57 8.13 -8.04
C ARG A 80 -4.53 6.62 -8.32
N TYR A 81 -5.12 5.82 -7.45
CA TYR A 81 -5.11 4.36 -7.56
C TYR A 81 -6.48 3.77 -7.87
N ALA A 82 -7.32 4.56 -8.55
CA ALA A 82 -8.69 4.15 -8.88
C ALA A 82 -8.75 2.95 -9.82
N ASP A 83 -7.69 2.72 -10.60
CA ASP A 83 -7.64 1.60 -11.55
C ASP A 83 -7.26 0.27 -10.90
N LEU A 84 -6.84 0.30 -9.63
CA LEU A 84 -6.47 -0.92 -8.93
C LEU A 84 -7.70 -1.52 -8.23
N PRO A 85 -7.87 -2.85 -8.30
CA PRO A 85 -8.95 -3.51 -7.57
C PRO A 85 -8.64 -3.56 -6.07
N PHE A 86 -9.65 -3.89 -5.27
CA PHE A 86 -9.48 -4.18 -3.85
C PHE A 86 -8.92 -5.61 -3.71
N PRO A 87 -7.91 -5.87 -2.86
CA PRO A 87 -7.33 -4.94 -1.87
C PRO A 87 -6.01 -4.29 -2.33
N GLU A 88 -5.62 -4.40 -3.59
CA GLU A 88 -4.40 -3.77 -4.08
C GLU A 88 -4.44 -2.25 -3.90
N ASN A 89 -5.61 -1.64 -4.13
CA ASN A 89 -5.76 -0.20 -3.92
C ASN A 89 -5.51 0.18 -2.46
N GLN A 90 -5.98 -0.64 -1.52
CA GLN A 90 -5.75 -0.41 -0.09
C GLN A 90 -4.27 -0.51 0.26
N LEU A 91 -3.58 -1.51 -0.27
CA LEU A 91 -2.15 -1.70 -0.03
C LEU A 91 -1.32 -0.53 -0.54
N VAL A 92 -1.57 -0.12 -1.78
CA VAL A 92 -0.81 0.97 -2.41
C VAL A 92 -1.13 2.30 -1.74
N ALA A 93 -2.39 2.54 -1.35
CA ALA A 93 -2.76 3.74 -0.61
C ALA A 93 -2.03 3.82 0.73
N LEU A 94 -1.94 2.71 1.47
CA LEU A 94 -1.21 2.68 2.72
C LEU A 94 0.27 2.99 2.50
N ALA A 95 0.89 2.37 1.50
CA ALA A 95 2.29 2.63 1.18
C ALA A 95 2.51 4.11 0.83
N HIS A 96 1.61 4.68 0.06
CA HIS A 96 1.65 6.11 -0.30
C HIS A 96 1.64 6.99 0.95
N SER A 97 0.73 6.71 1.87
CA SER A 97 0.63 7.48 3.12
C SER A 97 1.88 7.36 3.98
N LEU A 98 2.49 6.17 4.05
CA LEU A 98 3.71 5.95 4.82
C LEU A 98 4.91 6.64 4.18
N LEU A 99 5.01 6.61 2.85
CA LEU A 99 6.07 7.31 2.12
C LEU A 99 5.95 8.82 2.31
N ALA A 100 4.73 9.36 2.21
CA ALA A 100 4.49 10.79 2.36
C ALA A 100 4.88 11.30 3.73
N ARG A 101 4.78 10.46 4.76
CA ARG A 101 5.14 10.84 6.12
C ARG A 101 6.58 10.49 6.50
N GLY A 102 7.34 9.89 5.57
CA GLY A 102 8.72 9.52 5.83
C GLY A 102 8.88 8.34 6.79
N VAL A 103 7.82 7.58 7.03
CA VAL A 103 7.91 6.36 7.85
C VAL A 103 8.77 5.33 7.12
N ILE A 104 8.61 5.26 5.80
CA ILE A 104 9.49 4.49 4.93
C ILE A 104 10.00 5.41 3.83
N SER A 105 11.17 5.10 3.27
CA SER A 105 11.69 5.87 2.14
C SER A 105 11.48 5.11 0.84
N GLU A 106 11.35 5.85 -0.25
CA GLU A 106 11.19 5.25 -1.57
C GLU A 106 12.40 4.40 -1.94
N GLU A 107 13.58 4.85 -1.58
CA GLU A 107 14.81 4.11 -1.86
C GLU A 107 14.84 2.76 -1.12
N ASP A 108 14.50 2.78 0.17
CA ASP A 108 14.44 1.54 0.97
C ASP A 108 13.40 0.58 0.40
N LEU A 109 12.25 1.10 0.01
CA LEU A 109 11.19 0.28 -0.57
C LEU A 109 11.68 -0.37 -1.87
N ARG A 110 12.34 0.39 -2.74
CA ARG A 110 12.89 -0.15 -4.00
C ARG A 110 13.91 -1.26 -3.73
N GLN A 111 14.80 -1.05 -2.77
CA GLN A 111 15.82 -2.04 -2.43
C GLN A 111 15.19 -3.33 -1.92
N ARG A 112 14.21 -3.21 -1.03
CA ARG A 112 13.52 -4.39 -0.48
C ARG A 112 12.75 -5.13 -1.56
N LEU A 113 12.06 -4.42 -2.43
CA LEU A 113 11.34 -5.05 -3.53
C LEU A 113 12.28 -5.79 -4.47
N ALA A 114 13.45 -5.20 -4.77
CA ALA A 114 14.44 -5.83 -5.62
C ALA A 114 14.99 -7.13 -4.99
N VAL A 115 15.27 -7.10 -3.69
CA VAL A 115 15.77 -8.29 -2.97
C VAL A 115 14.73 -9.42 -2.99
N ILE A 116 13.48 -9.07 -2.70
CA ILE A 116 12.40 -10.07 -2.67
C ILE A 116 12.16 -10.64 -4.06
N ARG A 117 12.15 -9.79 -5.08
CA ARG A 117 11.97 -10.23 -6.46
C ARG A 117 13.08 -11.19 -6.87
N ALA A 118 14.33 -10.83 -6.59
CA ALA A 118 15.48 -11.68 -6.93
C ALA A 118 15.37 -13.05 -6.27
N ARG A 119 14.91 -13.09 -5.01
CA ARG A 119 14.72 -14.33 -4.28
C ARG A 119 13.64 -15.20 -4.93
N LEU A 120 12.53 -14.59 -5.32
CA LEU A 120 11.42 -15.31 -5.93
C LEU A 120 11.76 -15.80 -7.34
N GLU A 121 12.52 -15.01 -8.09
CA GLU A 121 12.91 -15.36 -9.45
C GLU A 121 14.07 -16.37 -9.50
N ALA A 122 14.81 -16.54 -8.41
CA ALA A 122 15.93 -17.48 -8.33
C ALA A 122 15.49 -18.93 -8.30
N GLU A 123 14.21 -19.18 -8.07
CA GLU A 123 13.66 -20.55 -8.11
C GLU A 123 13.26 -20.90 -9.55
#